data_0700ee77bfd3619c9eab1741408fd811
#
_entry.id   0700ee77bfd3619c9eab1741408fd811
#
_cell.length_a   1.000
_cell.length_b   1.000
_cell.length_c   1.000
_cell.angle_alpha   90.00
_cell.angle_beta   90.00
_cell.angle_gamma   90.00
#
_symmetry.space_group_name_H-M   'P 1'
#
loop_
_entity.id
_entity.type
_entity.pdbx_description
1 polymer ?
#
loop_
_entity_poly.entity_id
_entity_poly.type
_entity_poly.pdbx_seq_one_letter_code
_entity_poly.pdbx_strand_id
1 'polypeptide(L)'
;MIQYDAQTIGYINLFERNTNAKVKDCFNEEEFLVFVVQPQNLRKALENHGQKIQRLNLLIKRRIKIIEFNEDPQKFLLNLIYPLKTEIEMIDNTILIKTKDNKEKGQIFGREKTNLKRIQGILNKYFKLEIKVV
;
A
#
# COMPACT_ATOMS: atom_id res chain seq x y z
N MET A 1 17.46 -2.90 8.01
CA MET A 1 17.54 -1.48 7.64
C MET A 1 17.21 -1.31 6.17
N ILE A 2 16.24 -0.45 5.86
CA ILE A 2 15.87 -0.20 4.46
C ILE A 2 16.86 0.80 3.89
N GLN A 3 17.49 0.43 2.77
CA GLN A 3 18.39 1.32 2.05
C GLN A 3 17.73 1.77 0.76
N TYR A 4 17.83 3.05 0.47
CA TYR A 4 17.30 3.64 -0.75
C TYR A 4 18.43 4.15 -1.63
N ASP A 5 18.27 4.03 -2.95
CA ASP A 5 19.17 4.70 -3.88
C ASP A 5 18.86 6.21 -3.91
N ALA A 6 19.74 6.96 -4.56
CA ALA A 6 19.61 8.42 -4.63
C ALA A 6 18.32 8.85 -5.32
N GLN A 7 17.89 8.11 -6.33
CA GLN A 7 16.65 8.41 -7.05
C GLN A 7 15.43 8.26 -6.14
N THR A 8 15.37 7.19 -5.37
CA THR A 8 14.25 6.95 -4.44
C THR A 8 14.21 8.01 -3.35
N ILE A 9 15.37 8.39 -2.81
CA ILE A 9 15.45 9.46 -1.82
C ILE A 9 14.92 10.77 -2.42
N GLY A 10 15.25 11.05 -3.67
CA GLY A 10 14.73 12.22 -4.38
C GLY A 10 13.21 12.21 -4.51
N TYR A 11 12.63 11.05 -4.83
CA TYR A 11 11.18 10.89 -4.92
C TYR A 11 10.51 11.13 -3.57
N ILE A 12 11.07 10.58 -2.50
CA ILE A 12 10.54 10.75 -1.14
C ILE A 12 10.55 12.24 -0.77
N ASN A 13 11.67 12.92 -1.00
CA ASN A 13 11.79 14.33 -0.68
C ASN A 13 10.79 15.18 -1.47
N LEU A 14 10.63 14.89 -2.76
CA LEU A 14 9.70 15.59 -3.62
C LEU A 14 8.25 15.39 -3.15
N PHE A 15 7.90 14.16 -2.81
CA PHE A 15 6.57 13.82 -2.31
C PHE A 15 6.28 14.55 -0.99
N GLU A 16 7.19 14.47 -0.02
CA GLU A 16 6.99 15.09 1.29
C GLU A 16 6.90 16.61 1.19
N ARG A 17 7.70 17.20 0.33
CA ARG A 17 7.69 18.65 0.12
C ARG A 17 6.38 19.14 -0.46
N ASN A 18 5.82 18.38 -1.41
CA ASN A 18 4.61 18.79 -2.10
C ASN A 18 3.33 18.47 -1.33
N THR A 19 3.32 17.44 -0.49
CA THR A 19 2.12 16.99 0.20
C THR A 19 2.10 17.29 1.69
N ASN A 20 3.26 17.54 2.29
CA ASN A 20 3.45 17.59 3.74
C ASN A 20 3.12 16.28 4.45
N ALA A 21 2.90 15.21 3.70
CA ALA A 21 2.69 13.88 4.26
C ALA A 21 4.04 13.23 4.49
N LYS A 22 4.17 12.52 5.61
CA LYS A 22 5.42 11.83 5.93
C LYS A 22 5.43 10.43 5.34
N VAL A 23 6.50 10.10 4.63
CA VAL A 23 6.67 8.83 3.95
C VAL A 23 7.40 7.85 4.86
N LYS A 24 6.83 6.65 4.99
CA LYS A 24 7.48 5.54 5.68
C LYS A 24 8.37 4.74 4.74
N ASP A 25 7.93 4.55 3.50
CA ASP A 25 8.63 3.71 2.53
C ASP A 25 8.24 4.12 1.10
N CYS A 26 9.11 3.81 0.16
CA CYS A 26 8.86 4.07 -1.26
C CYS A 26 9.51 2.94 -2.06
N PHE A 27 8.77 2.36 -2.98
CA PHE A 27 9.28 1.27 -3.82
C PHE A 27 8.55 1.21 -5.15
N ASN A 28 9.15 0.48 -6.08
CA ASN A 28 8.57 0.26 -7.40
C ASN A 28 7.67 -0.98 -7.38
N GLU A 29 6.52 -0.87 -8.04
CA GLU A 29 5.60 -1.98 -8.24
C GLU A 29 5.08 -1.90 -9.67
N GLU A 30 5.68 -2.68 -10.57
CA GLU A 30 5.40 -2.63 -11.99
C GLU A 30 5.52 -1.20 -12.52
N GLU A 31 4.43 -0.62 -13.05
CA GLU A 31 4.43 0.74 -13.57
C GLU A 31 4.22 1.80 -12.51
N PHE A 32 3.92 1.38 -11.27
CA PHE A 32 3.64 2.31 -10.19
C PHE A 32 4.87 2.60 -9.35
N LEU A 33 4.94 3.83 -8.87
CA LEU A 33 5.82 4.21 -7.78
C LEU A 33 4.93 4.29 -6.53
N VAL A 34 5.19 3.44 -5.57
CA VAL A 34 4.36 3.32 -4.36
C VAL A 34 4.98 4.10 -3.22
N PHE A 35 4.19 4.97 -2.62
CA PHE A 35 4.56 5.66 -1.37
C PHE A 35 3.70 5.11 -0.25
N VAL A 36 4.35 4.57 0.76
CA VAL A 36 3.68 4.16 2.00
C VAL A 36 3.84 5.33 2.97
N VAL A 37 2.73 5.97 3.31
CA VAL A 37 2.76 7.13 4.19
C VAL A 37 2.48 6.72 5.63
N GLN A 38 2.97 7.51 6.58
CA GLN A 38 2.74 7.26 8.00
C GLN A 38 1.26 7.37 8.34
N PRO A 39 0.81 6.76 9.45
CA PRO A 39 -0.60 6.85 9.86
C PRO A 39 -1.09 8.30 9.91
N GLN A 40 -2.33 8.51 9.47
CA GLN A 40 -3.01 9.80 9.44
C GLN A 40 -2.43 10.80 8.42
N ASN A 41 -1.49 10.38 7.58
CA ASN A 41 -0.91 11.24 6.55
C ASN A 41 -1.56 11.12 5.17
N LEU A 42 -2.41 10.12 4.96
CA LEU A 42 -3.09 9.94 3.68
C LEU A 42 -3.95 11.16 3.33
N ARG A 43 -4.67 11.70 4.30
CA ARG A 43 -5.50 12.88 4.10
C ARG A 43 -4.69 14.06 3.57
N LYS A 44 -3.49 14.28 4.13
CA LYS A 44 -2.61 15.37 3.69
C LYS A 44 -2.22 15.21 2.23
N ALA A 45 -1.91 13.98 1.82
CA ALA A 45 -1.51 13.70 0.45
C ALA A 45 -2.67 13.89 -0.53
N LEU A 46 -3.90 13.64 -0.11
CA LEU A 46 -5.07 13.69 -0.98
C LEU A 46 -5.86 15.00 -0.89
N GLU A 47 -5.36 15.99 -0.17
CA GLU A 47 -6.01 17.30 -0.07
C GLU A 47 -6.23 17.93 -1.44
N ASN A 48 -7.26 18.81 -1.54
CA ASN A 48 -7.61 19.55 -2.76
C ASN A 48 -7.90 18.61 -3.93
N HIS A 49 -8.69 17.55 -3.69
CA HIS A 49 -9.10 16.59 -4.71
C HIS A 49 -7.92 15.93 -5.41
N GLY A 50 -6.81 15.75 -4.69
CA GLY A 50 -5.63 15.09 -5.23
C GLY A 50 -4.80 15.94 -6.19
N GLN A 51 -4.98 17.26 -6.19
CA GLN A 51 -4.20 18.14 -7.06
C GLN A 51 -2.69 18.00 -6.83
N LYS A 52 -2.29 17.83 -5.58
CA LYS A 52 -0.87 17.66 -5.25
C LYS A 52 -0.31 16.40 -5.89
N ILE A 53 -1.10 15.33 -5.88
CA ILE A 53 -0.70 14.06 -6.48
C ILE A 53 -0.64 14.17 -7.99
N GLN A 54 -1.60 14.86 -8.62
CA GLN A 54 -1.57 15.08 -10.06
C GLN A 54 -0.32 15.84 -10.48
N ARG A 55 0.07 16.85 -9.70
CA ARG A 55 1.32 17.59 -9.94
C ARG A 55 2.54 16.68 -9.84
N LEU A 56 2.56 15.82 -8.81
CA LEU A 56 3.65 14.86 -8.63
C LEU A 56 3.74 13.86 -9.78
N ASN A 57 2.60 13.36 -10.28
CA ASN A 57 2.58 12.48 -11.44
C ASN A 57 3.28 13.12 -12.64
N LEU A 58 3.04 14.41 -12.86
CA LEU A 58 3.66 15.13 -13.97
C LEU A 58 5.16 15.34 -13.74
N LEU A 59 5.56 15.66 -12.51
CA LEU A 59 6.97 15.90 -12.16
C LEU A 59 7.80 14.62 -12.20
N ILE A 60 7.27 13.55 -11.65
CA ILE A 60 7.97 12.26 -11.56
C ILE A 60 7.85 11.46 -12.85
N LYS A 61 6.79 11.72 -13.63
CA LYS A 61 6.48 11.01 -14.88
C LYS A 61 6.22 9.51 -14.65
N ARG A 62 5.62 9.19 -13.52
CA ARG A 62 5.23 7.83 -13.16
C ARG A 62 3.89 7.85 -12.47
N ARG A 63 3.16 6.75 -12.58
CA ARG A 63 1.91 6.59 -11.83
C ARG A 63 2.23 6.40 -10.37
N ILE A 64 1.60 7.19 -9.52
CA ILE A 64 1.82 7.16 -8.08
C ILE A 64 0.68 6.42 -7.41
N LYS A 65 1.05 5.54 -6.49
CA LYS A 65 0.12 4.82 -5.64
C LYS A 65 0.47 5.13 -4.19
N ILE A 66 -0.54 5.42 -3.38
CA ILE A 66 -0.32 5.80 -1.98
C ILE A 66 -1.04 4.80 -1.08
N ILE A 67 -0.32 4.28 -0.10
CA ILE A 67 -0.85 3.34 0.89
C ILE A 67 -0.57 3.91 2.26
N GLU A 68 -1.57 3.95 3.14
CA GLU A 68 -1.37 4.38 4.51
C GLU A 68 -0.90 3.21 5.36
N PHE A 69 0.20 3.42 6.08
CA PHE A 69 0.71 2.43 7.01
C PHE A 69 -0.13 2.39 8.28
N ASN A 70 -0.19 1.24 8.93
CA ASN A 70 -0.76 1.10 10.26
C ASN A 70 0.08 0.09 11.03
N GLU A 71 0.33 0.36 12.30
CA GLU A 71 1.10 -0.54 13.15
C GLU A 71 0.35 -1.82 13.45
N ASP A 72 -0.99 -1.80 13.37
CA ASP A 72 -1.82 -2.99 13.46
C ASP A 72 -1.82 -3.66 12.08
N PRO A 73 -1.27 -4.87 11.95
CA PRO A 73 -1.19 -5.54 10.64
C PRO A 73 -2.54 -5.82 10.02
N GLN A 74 -3.59 -6.02 10.82
CA GLN A 74 -4.94 -6.23 10.28
C GLN A 74 -5.44 -4.95 9.60
N LYS A 75 -5.26 -3.81 10.24
CA LYS A 75 -5.65 -2.53 9.65
C LYS A 75 -4.82 -2.19 8.42
N PHE A 76 -3.52 -2.49 8.47
CA PHE A 76 -2.67 -2.28 7.30
C PHE A 76 -3.11 -3.16 6.13
N LEU A 77 -3.45 -4.41 6.39
CA LEU A 77 -3.95 -5.31 5.34
C LEU A 77 -5.24 -4.75 4.71
N LEU A 78 -6.15 -4.22 5.51
CA LEU A 78 -7.37 -3.58 4.97
C LEU A 78 -7.04 -2.42 4.05
N ASN A 79 -6.01 -1.64 4.36
CA ASN A 79 -5.55 -0.57 3.49
C ASN A 79 -4.98 -1.10 2.18
N LEU A 80 -4.30 -2.25 2.23
CA LEU A 80 -3.72 -2.88 1.03
C LEU A 80 -4.77 -3.43 0.07
N ILE A 81 -5.89 -3.92 0.58
CA ILE A 81 -6.94 -4.52 -0.24
C ILE A 81 -8.04 -3.53 -0.62
N TYR A 82 -8.00 -2.31 -0.09
CA TYR A 82 -8.96 -1.27 -0.47
C TYR A 82 -9.06 -1.16 -2.01
N PRO A 83 -10.23 -1.01 -2.62
CA PRO A 83 -11.52 -0.71 -2.00
C PRO A 83 -12.33 -1.92 -1.53
N LEU A 84 -11.78 -3.13 -1.59
CA LEU A 84 -12.47 -4.30 -1.07
C LEU A 84 -12.56 -4.22 0.44
N LYS A 85 -13.72 -4.55 0.98
CA LYS A 85 -13.95 -4.58 2.42
C LYS A 85 -14.33 -6.01 2.81
N THR A 86 -13.42 -6.68 3.51
CA THR A 86 -13.63 -8.05 3.94
C THR A 86 -13.49 -8.16 5.45
N GLU A 87 -14.05 -9.21 6.01
CA GLU A 87 -13.78 -9.57 7.38
C GLU A 87 -12.41 -10.25 7.43
N ILE A 88 -11.62 -9.91 8.42
CA ILE A 88 -10.33 -10.54 8.64
C ILE A 88 -10.21 -10.98 10.09
N GLU A 89 -9.44 -12.04 10.30
CA GLU A 89 -9.22 -12.60 11.64
C GLU A 89 -7.76 -13.03 11.74
N MET A 90 -7.13 -12.73 12.86
CA MET A 90 -5.77 -13.19 13.09
C MET A 90 -5.78 -14.43 13.97
N ILE A 91 -5.15 -15.49 13.49
CA ILE A 91 -4.95 -16.74 14.23
C ILE A 91 -3.46 -17.03 14.19
N ASP A 92 -2.81 -17.01 15.34
CA ASP A 92 -1.35 -17.16 15.48
C ASP A 92 -0.64 -16.14 14.56
N ASN A 93 0.17 -16.60 13.62
CA ASN A 93 0.91 -15.73 12.70
C ASN A 93 0.26 -15.66 11.32
N THR A 94 -1.04 -15.97 11.23
CA THR A 94 -1.76 -15.97 9.96
C THR A 94 -2.95 -15.03 10.04
N ILE A 95 -3.11 -14.19 9.02
CA ILE A 95 -4.31 -13.39 8.85
C ILE A 95 -5.22 -14.09 7.87
N LEU A 96 -6.44 -14.42 8.31
CA LEU A 96 -7.46 -15.01 7.46
C LEU A 96 -8.28 -13.90 6.83
N ILE A 97 -8.36 -13.88 5.51
CA ILE A 97 -9.26 -12.99 4.79
C ILE A 97 -10.51 -13.79 4.48
N LYS A 98 -11.62 -13.40 5.11
CA LYS A 98 -12.89 -14.11 4.97
C LYS A 98 -13.70 -13.47 3.85
N THR A 99 -13.76 -14.15 2.71
CA THR A 99 -14.52 -13.66 1.57
C THR A 99 -15.96 -14.18 1.64
N LYS A 100 -16.89 -13.37 1.15
CA LYS A 100 -18.32 -13.73 1.20
C LYS A 100 -18.78 -14.55 -0.02
N ASP A 101 -18.03 -14.51 -1.12
CA ASP A 101 -18.37 -15.26 -2.32
C ASP A 101 -17.12 -15.48 -3.18
N ASN A 102 -17.29 -16.27 -4.25
CA ASN A 102 -16.18 -16.58 -5.16
C ASN A 102 -15.70 -15.39 -5.96
N LYS A 103 -16.56 -14.42 -6.22
CA LYS A 103 -16.20 -13.20 -6.95
C LYS A 103 -15.21 -12.38 -6.12
N GLU A 104 -15.52 -12.17 -4.84
CA GLU A 104 -14.64 -11.44 -3.93
C GLU A 104 -13.32 -12.16 -3.75
N LYS A 105 -13.38 -13.49 -3.59
CA LYS A 105 -12.19 -14.31 -3.47
C LYS A 105 -11.30 -14.18 -4.70
N GLY A 106 -11.89 -14.20 -5.90
CA GLY A 106 -11.17 -14.02 -7.15
C GLY A 106 -10.53 -12.63 -7.27
N GLN A 107 -11.19 -11.59 -6.76
CA GLN A 107 -10.65 -10.24 -6.76
C GLN A 107 -9.41 -10.12 -5.87
N ILE A 108 -9.40 -10.81 -4.73
CA ILE A 108 -8.24 -10.81 -3.83
C ILE A 108 -7.09 -11.60 -4.43
N PHE A 109 -7.35 -12.79 -4.98
CA PHE A 109 -6.32 -13.59 -5.62
C PHE A 109 -5.71 -12.89 -6.83
N GLY A 110 -6.56 -12.27 -7.65
CA GLY A 110 -6.13 -11.73 -8.92
C GLY A 110 -5.79 -12.83 -9.90
N ARG A 111 -5.39 -12.44 -11.10
CA ARG A 111 -5.01 -13.37 -12.14
C ARG A 111 -3.74 -14.14 -11.72
N GLU A 112 -3.82 -15.47 -11.74
CA GLU A 112 -2.70 -16.34 -11.35
C GLU A 112 -2.13 -16.02 -9.96
N LYS A 113 -3.02 -15.57 -9.06
CA LYS A 113 -2.66 -15.18 -7.69
C LYS A 113 -1.68 -14.01 -7.59
N THR A 114 -1.54 -13.23 -8.66
CA THR A 114 -0.60 -12.10 -8.68
C THR A 114 -0.92 -11.04 -7.65
N ASN A 115 -2.21 -10.75 -7.46
CA ASN A 115 -2.64 -9.74 -6.48
C ASN A 115 -2.35 -10.22 -5.05
N LEU A 116 -2.64 -11.48 -4.75
CA LEU A 116 -2.35 -12.04 -3.42
C LEU A 116 -0.85 -12.03 -3.13
N LYS A 117 -0.03 -12.39 -4.11
CA LYS A 117 1.44 -12.35 -3.96
C LYS A 117 1.94 -10.94 -3.71
N ARG A 118 1.34 -9.95 -4.40
CA ARG A 118 1.67 -8.53 -4.19
C ARG A 118 1.36 -8.10 -2.76
N ILE A 119 0.14 -8.40 -2.30
CA ILE A 119 -0.30 -8.05 -0.94
C ILE A 119 0.61 -8.71 0.10
N GLN A 120 0.88 -10.00 -0.06
CA GLN A 120 1.75 -10.74 0.85
C GLN A 120 3.16 -10.15 0.88
N GLY A 121 3.70 -9.78 -0.27
CA GLY A 121 5.03 -9.18 -0.36
C GLY A 121 5.12 -7.84 0.34
N ILE A 122 4.11 -6.99 0.18
CA ILE A 122 4.08 -5.68 0.85
C ILE A 122 3.93 -5.86 2.36
N LEU A 123 3.02 -6.73 2.79
CA LEU A 123 2.81 -7.00 4.21
C LEU A 123 4.10 -7.49 4.87
N ASN A 124 4.83 -8.39 4.18
CA ASN A 124 6.05 -8.98 4.71
C ASN A 124 7.24 -8.02 4.78
N LYS A 125 7.15 -6.84 4.16
CA LYS A 125 8.17 -5.81 4.36
C LYS A 125 8.20 -5.29 5.79
N TYR A 126 7.06 -5.36 6.50
CA TYR A 126 6.90 -4.76 7.81
C TYR A 126 6.49 -5.76 8.90
N PHE A 127 5.84 -6.86 8.52
CA PHE A 127 5.31 -7.84 9.46
C PHE A 127 5.66 -9.25 9.00
N LYS A 128 5.97 -10.13 9.95
CA LYS A 128 6.23 -11.54 9.66
C LYS A 128 4.95 -12.35 9.85
N LEU A 129 4.04 -12.21 8.90
CA LEU A 129 2.72 -12.83 8.96
C LEU A 129 2.39 -13.47 7.62
N GLU A 130 1.58 -14.53 7.66
CA GLU A 130 1.05 -15.16 6.47
C GLU A 130 -0.38 -14.71 6.23
N ILE A 131 -0.80 -14.73 4.96
CA ILE A 131 -2.16 -14.42 4.57
C ILE A 131 -2.78 -15.69 4.00
N LYS A 132 -4.01 -15.98 4.44
CA LYS A 132 -4.80 -17.08 3.89
C LYS A 132 -6.18 -16.55 3.53
N VAL A 133 -6.64 -16.87 2.33
CA VAL A 133 -7.97 -16.48 1.84
C VAL A 133 -8.91 -17.66 2.00
N VAL A 134 -10.01 -17.43 2.69
CA VAL A 134 -11.02 -18.48 2.93
C VAL A 134 -12.40 -18.04 2.51
#